data_a578332f83656cffa1215caeb223168d
#
_entry.id   a578332f83656cffa1215caeb223168d
#
_cell.length_a   1.000
_cell.length_b   1.000
_cell.length_c   1.000
_cell.angle_alpha   90.00
_cell.angle_beta   90.00
_cell.angle_gamma   90.00
#
_symmetry.space_group_name_H-M   'P 1'
#
loop_
_entity.id
_entity.type
_entity.pdbx_description
1 polymer ?
#
loop_
_entity_poly.entity_id
_entity_poly.type
_entity_poly.pdbx_seq_one_letter_code
_entity_poly.pdbx_strand_id
1 'polypeptide(L)'
;MQRFERQRHVGEDAPVKGQRAGFLRSEDGSLIVFGLFVFLLMAVVAGMAVDFMRFETQRTRLQSTLDRAILAASSLDQTADPEYIVMDYFNKAGLGSFIDASQINVYENDRLIDDTYAGAPADSLTSRRVEAAAKMTIGTTFLKFSGIDFLGAPAAGTAEESASLTEISLVLDISTSMSWNSASGHSKIYELRNAAKKFINIVLCDPGNPDNTTDCKVEPGTVSVNLIPYSEQVTVGEDLLSSFNATSEHNYSSCITFDAEDYEVVPITPTQLLQREGDIDPWSGGNNASDGNRTCRKDAWREITAVSGDAAALRDAIGDLQASGYTSIDVGMKWGAAFLDPAVVPVVTDLVAANKTDEAYEGRPLDYDISRSTKVIVLMTDGENTTQHYLYDGFRSGPSPVWRTKDKVGSSYYYSVYNESTDLYRWDHNGAWEDHPYGTGITQECHDEWVRTGRWGGYWTEVCEDVPEPGNGAEQMDFAELWHVKSWSWWERYELNFLPSPGSSYGNSTKNARL
;
A
#
# COMPACT_ATOMS: atom_id res chain seq x y z
N MET A 1 -0.12 38.81 91.58
CA MET A 1 0.61 39.22 92.86
C MET A 1 1.32 40.51 92.58
N GLN A 2 0.98 41.48 93.52
CA GLN A 2 1.70 42.71 93.92
C GLN A 2 1.99 43.74 92.79
N ARG A 3 1.42 44.82 92.86
CA ARG A 3 1.14 45.91 93.79
C ARG A 3 1.99 47.15 93.50
N PHE A 4 1.24 48.26 93.23
CA PHE A 4 1.42 49.65 93.68
C PHE A 4 2.84 50.28 93.59
N GLU A 5 2.95 51.51 93.12
CA GLU A 5 2.60 52.68 93.88
C GLU A 5 2.60 54.02 93.09
N ARG A 6 1.82 54.89 93.53
CA ARG A 6 1.47 56.24 93.11
C ARG A 6 2.44 57.26 93.71
N GLN A 7 2.86 58.25 93.02
CA GLN A 7 3.05 59.56 93.64
C GLN A 7 2.71 60.71 92.68
N ARG A 8 1.99 61.60 93.24
CA ARG A 8 1.47 62.88 92.75
C ARG A 8 2.47 63.98 93.15
N HIS A 9 2.75 64.99 92.34
CA HIS A 9 3.01 66.34 92.78
C HIS A 9 2.53 67.39 91.75
N VAL A 10 2.01 68.44 92.32
CA VAL A 10 1.24 69.58 91.90
C VAL A 10 2.18 70.75 91.49
N GLY A 11 1.64 71.57 90.52
CA GLY A 11 1.89 73.00 90.42
C GLY A 11 2.77 73.42 89.26
N GLU A 12 2.43 74.27 88.46
CA GLU A 12 2.18 75.70 88.55
C GLU A 12 1.98 76.29 87.13
N ASP A 13 1.10 77.21 86.98
CA ASP A 13 0.70 77.92 85.76
C ASP A 13 1.80 78.85 85.22
N ALA A 14 1.93 78.89 83.86
CA ALA A 14 2.50 80.07 83.18
C ALA A 14 2.05 80.09 81.67
N PRO A 15 2.00 81.26 81.06
CA PRO A 15 0.93 81.67 80.16
C PRO A 15 1.12 81.29 78.65
N VAL A 16 -0.02 81.19 77.96
CA VAL A 16 -0.17 81.04 76.55
C VAL A 16 0.50 82.18 75.78
N LYS A 17 1.53 81.88 74.98
CA LYS A 17 1.99 82.71 73.85
C LYS A 17 1.66 81.97 72.51
N GLY A 18 0.88 82.65 71.76
CA GLY A 18 0.40 82.15 70.47
C GLY A 18 1.50 81.72 69.49
N GLN A 19 1.35 80.52 69.00
CA GLN A 19 2.10 80.00 67.81
C GLN A 19 1.16 79.91 66.63
N ARG A 20 1.03 80.99 65.86
CA ARG A 20 0.43 80.99 64.49
C ARG A 20 1.52 80.89 63.42
N ALA A 21 2.59 80.15 63.63
CA ALA A 21 3.66 80.06 62.63
C ALA A 21 4.15 78.60 62.35
N GLY A 22 3.37 77.59 62.71
CA GLY A 22 3.76 76.18 62.51
C GLY A 22 3.10 75.45 61.32
N PHE A 23 2.03 76.00 60.69
CA PHE A 23 1.26 75.33 59.72
C PHE A 23 1.93 75.27 58.28
N LEU A 24 2.89 76.18 58.01
CA LEU A 24 3.61 76.23 56.72
C LEU A 24 4.95 75.50 56.73
N ARG A 25 5.30 74.80 57.80
CA ARG A 25 6.54 74.01 57.94
C ARG A 25 6.33 72.59 58.47
N SER A 26 5.10 72.13 58.56
CA SER A 26 4.84 70.72 58.87
C SER A 26 4.91 69.92 57.61
N GLU A 27 5.86 68.99 57.52
CA GLU A 27 6.03 68.03 56.41
C GLU A 27 4.97 66.92 56.46
N ASP A 28 4.12 66.85 57.49
CA ASP A 28 3.05 65.84 57.64
C ASP A 28 1.97 65.92 56.54
N GLY A 29 1.75 67.11 55.96
CA GLY A 29 0.86 67.31 54.83
C GLY A 29 1.39 66.74 53.50
N SER A 30 2.70 66.72 53.33
CA SER A 30 3.39 66.21 52.15
C SER A 30 3.23 64.70 52.04
N LEU A 31 3.29 63.98 53.14
CA LEU A 31 3.13 62.50 53.17
C LEU A 31 1.69 62.08 52.87
N ILE A 32 0.68 62.84 53.28
CA ILE A 32 -0.74 62.61 52.94
C ILE A 32 -0.99 62.88 51.49
N VAL A 33 -0.44 63.95 50.93
CA VAL A 33 -0.57 64.26 49.49
C VAL A 33 0.15 63.19 48.66
N PHE A 34 1.35 62.76 49.04
CA PHE A 34 2.06 61.64 48.38
C PHE A 34 1.30 60.34 48.52
N GLY A 35 0.78 60.01 49.71
CA GLY A 35 -0.08 58.81 49.89
C GLY A 35 -1.35 58.81 49.04
N LEU A 36 -2.01 59.99 48.92
CA LEU A 36 -3.16 60.14 48.04
C LEU A 36 -2.78 59.96 46.60
N PHE A 37 -1.63 60.51 46.17
CA PHE A 37 -1.16 60.32 44.79
C PHE A 37 -0.84 58.85 44.48
N VAL A 38 -0.13 58.13 45.35
CA VAL A 38 0.16 56.71 45.25
C VAL A 38 -1.13 55.89 45.26
N PHE A 39 -2.10 56.22 46.12
CA PHE A 39 -3.39 55.55 46.13
C PHE A 39 -4.16 55.73 44.84
N LEU A 40 -4.21 56.95 44.27
CA LEU A 40 -4.84 57.21 42.97
C LEU A 40 -4.14 56.44 41.84
N LEU A 41 -2.80 56.42 41.87
CA LEU A 41 -2.01 55.67 40.88
C LEU A 41 -2.30 54.17 40.99
N MET A 42 -2.33 53.59 42.18
CA MET A 42 -2.72 52.21 42.39
C MET A 42 -4.15 51.93 41.98
N ALA A 43 -5.11 52.85 42.22
CA ALA A 43 -6.49 52.71 41.79
C ALA A 43 -6.62 52.71 40.26
N VAL A 44 -5.84 53.54 39.56
CA VAL A 44 -5.79 53.56 38.09
C VAL A 44 -5.20 52.25 37.56
N VAL A 45 -4.06 51.79 38.12
CA VAL A 45 -3.43 50.52 37.71
C VAL A 45 -4.37 49.32 37.96
N ALA A 46 -4.99 49.27 39.14
CA ALA A 46 -5.98 48.24 39.46
C ALA A 46 -7.19 48.28 38.50
N GLY A 47 -7.67 49.50 38.17
CA GLY A 47 -8.73 49.70 37.20
C GLY A 47 -8.37 49.21 35.78
N MET A 48 -7.15 49.51 35.30
CA MET A 48 -6.64 48.98 34.04
C MET A 48 -6.61 47.43 34.03
N ALA A 49 -6.19 46.81 35.13
CA ALA A 49 -6.20 45.37 35.29
C ALA A 49 -7.62 44.78 35.14
N VAL A 50 -8.64 45.46 35.63
CA VAL A 50 -10.06 45.07 35.46
C VAL A 50 -10.47 45.14 34.00
N ASP A 51 -10.08 46.20 33.27
CA ASP A 51 -10.38 46.31 31.83
C ASP A 51 -9.69 45.19 31.04
N PHE A 52 -8.43 44.84 31.36
CA PHE A 52 -7.73 43.72 30.74
C PHE A 52 -8.37 42.35 31.08
N MET A 53 -8.80 42.14 32.32
CA MET A 53 -9.52 40.89 32.68
C MET A 53 -10.84 40.75 31.91
N ARG A 54 -11.59 41.85 31.76
CA ARG A 54 -12.81 41.86 30.95
C ARG A 54 -12.50 41.58 29.47
N PHE A 55 -11.45 42.21 28.96
CA PHE A 55 -10.99 41.97 27.59
C PHE A 55 -10.62 40.49 27.36
N GLU A 56 -9.76 39.91 28.20
CA GLU A 56 -9.37 38.50 28.06
C GLU A 56 -10.56 37.55 28.24
N THR A 57 -11.49 37.84 29.14
CA THR A 57 -12.70 37.03 29.31
C THR A 57 -13.55 37.02 28.02
N GLN A 58 -13.76 38.19 27.41
CA GLN A 58 -14.57 38.29 26.18
C GLN A 58 -13.83 37.71 24.98
N ARG A 59 -12.51 37.91 24.88
CA ARG A 59 -11.65 37.30 23.85
C ARG A 59 -11.70 35.78 23.92
N THR A 60 -11.53 35.21 25.12
CA THR A 60 -11.61 33.75 25.34
C THR A 60 -13.00 33.21 24.97
N ARG A 61 -14.06 33.94 25.34
CA ARG A 61 -15.43 33.57 25.00
C ARG A 61 -15.64 33.59 23.48
N LEU A 62 -15.15 34.62 22.78
CA LEU A 62 -15.24 34.73 21.33
C LEU A 62 -14.50 33.58 20.65
N GLN A 63 -13.22 33.33 21.03
CA GLN A 63 -12.41 32.25 20.48
C GLN A 63 -13.03 30.88 20.75
N SER A 64 -13.46 30.59 21.96
CA SER A 64 -14.05 29.28 22.29
C SER A 64 -15.40 29.04 21.58
N THR A 65 -16.13 30.12 21.27
CA THR A 65 -17.37 30.01 20.47
C THR A 65 -17.03 29.73 19.02
N LEU A 66 -16.02 30.42 18.46
CA LEU A 66 -15.52 30.19 17.11
C LEU A 66 -15.04 28.74 16.95
N ASP A 67 -14.18 28.27 17.85
CA ASP A 67 -13.58 26.92 17.79
C ASP A 67 -14.68 25.83 17.79
N ARG A 68 -15.70 25.97 18.64
CA ARG A 68 -16.84 25.05 18.68
C ARG A 68 -17.68 25.11 17.41
N ALA A 69 -17.88 26.30 16.88
CA ALA A 69 -18.71 26.53 15.70
C ALA A 69 -18.06 25.90 14.46
N ILE A 70 -16.76 26.19 14.22
CA ILE A 70 -16.05 25.62 13.07
C ILE A 70 -15.87 24.11 13.19
N LEU A 71 -15.64 23.57 14.40
CA LEU A 71 -15.53 22.14 14.62
C LEU A 71 -16.86 21.41 14.35
N ALA A 72 -18.00 22.00 14.76
CA ALA A 72 -19.31 21.44 14.45
C ALA A 72 -19.68 21.56 12.95
N ALA A 73 -19.23 22.63 12.31
CA ALA A 73 -19.50 22.87 10.89
C ALA A 73 -18.62 22.03 9.97
N SER A 74 -17.41 21.64 10.41
CA SER A 74 -16.48 20.81 9.63
C SER A 74 -16.87 19.33 9.59
N SER A 75 -17.81 18.87 10.42
CA SER A 75 -18.18 17.45 10.48
C SER A 75 -18.75 16.95 9.15
N LEU A 76 -18.24 15.80 8.68
CA LEU A 76 -18.68 15.15 7.44
C LEU A 76 -20.10 14.59 7.56
N ASP A 77 -20.51 14.16 8.76
CA ASP A 77 -21.87 13.67 9.04
C ASP A 77 -22.92 14.80 9.09
N GLN A 78 -22.47 16.06 9.02
CA GLN A 78 -23.37 17.20 9.11
C GLN A 78 -24.07 17.47 7.79
N THR A 79 -25.40 17.40 7.81
CA THR A 79 -26.26 17.62 6.63
C THR A 79 -26.73 19.07 6.49
N ALA A 80 -26.58 19.91 7.52
CA ALA A 80 -26.93 21.33 7.45
C ALA A 80 -25.76 22.11 6.83
N ASP A 81 -26.11 23.25 6.21
CA ASP A 81 -25.15 24.19 5.64
C ASP A 81 -24.09 24.60 6.68
N PRO A 82 -22.79 24.39 6.44
CA PRO A 82 -21.71 24.72 7.38
C PRO A 82 -21.68 26.20 7.78
N GLU A 83 -21.92 27.13 6.86
CA GLU A 83 -22.00 28.56 7.14
C GLU A 83 -23.15 28.86 8.11
N TYR A 84 -24.33 28.29 7.86
CA TYR A 84 -25.46 28.39 8.77
C TYR A 84 -25.14 27.88 10.17
N ILE A 85 -24.40 26.78 10.30
CA ILE A 85 -24.00 26.22 11.59
C ILE A 85 -23.13 27.20 12.36
N VAL A 86 -22.12 27.78 11.72
CA VAL A 86 -21.23 28.75 12.37
C VAL A 86 -22.05 29.95 12.86
N MET A 87 -22.92 30.50 12.02
CA MET A 87 -23.78 31.64 12.37
C MET A 87 -24.77 31.31 13.51
N ASP A 88 -25.33 30.09 13.53
CA ASP A 88 -26.27 29.65 14.57
C ASP A 88 -25.56 29.53 15.95
N TYR A 89 -24.32 28.97 15.99
CA TYR A 89 -23.53 28.94 17.22
C TYR A 89 -23.25 30.33 17.77
N PHE A 90 -22.86 31.29 16.92
CA PHE A 90 -22.63 32.67 17.33
C PHE A 90 -23.90 33.35 17.82
N ASN A 91 -25.02 33.13 17.13
CA ASN A 91 -26.32 33.69 17.54
C ASN A 91 -26.76 33.13 18.91
N LYS A 92 -26.68 31.82 19.11
CA LYS A 92 -27.00 31.16 20.39
C LYS A 92 -26.09 31.61 21.53
N ALA A 93 -24.82 31.93 21.24
CA ALA A 93 -23.89 32.49 22.21
C ALA A 93 -24.12 33.98 22.49
N GLY A 94 -25.02 34.66 21.77
CA GLY A 94 -25.24 36.11 21.85
C GLY A 94 -24.07 36.92 21.26
N LEU A 95 -23.36 36.36 20.32
CA LEU A 95 -22.19 36.93 19.65
C LEU A 95 -22.38 37.12 18.14
N GLY A 96 -23.61 36.95 17.63
CA GLY A 96 -23.90 36.99 16.20
C GLY A 96 -23.55 38.28 15.48
N SER A 97 -23.45 39.41 16.21
CA SER A 97 -23.05 40.71 15.62
C SER A 97 -21.53 40.86 15.42
N PHE A 98 -20.72 39.87 15.80
CA PHE A 98 -19.25 39.92 15.74
C PHE A 98 -18.66 39.05 14.63
N ILE A 99 -19.48 38.36 13.86
CA ILE A 99 -19.14 37.57 12.70
C ILE A 99 -20.08 37.90 11.55
N ASP A 100 -19.60 37.80 10.33
CA ASP A 100 -20.38 37.96 9.09
C ASP A 100 -20.13 36.74 8.20
N ALA A 101 -21.12 36.34 7.40
CA ALA A 101 -21.03 35.21 6.48
C ALA A 101 -19.82 35.31 5.54
N SER A 102 -19.47 36.52 5.10
CA SER A 102 -18.28 36.76 4.26
C SER A 102 -16.92 36.46 4.95
N GLN A 103 -16.94 36.20 6.25
CA GLN A 103 -15.76 35.85 7.05
C GLN A 103 -15.66 34.33 7.30
N ILE A 104 -16.51 33.54 6.66
CA ILE A 104 -16.58 32.10 6.77
C ILE A 104 -16.27 31.53 5.38
N ASN A 105 -15.20 30.73 5.27
CA ASN A 105 -14.85 30.00 4.07
C ASN A 105 -15.03 28.51 4.32
N VAL A 106 -15.78 27.84 3.45
CA VAL A 106 -16.00 26.40 3.50
C VAL A 106 -15.37 25.77 2.29
N TYR A 107 -14.54 24.75 2.52
CA TYR A 107 -13.92 23.95 1.47
C TYR A 107 -14.43 22.52 1.60
N GLU A 108 -14.84 21.94 0.49
CA GLU A 108 -15.19 20.53 0.38
C GLU A 108 -14.32 19.88 -0.70
N ASN A 109 -13.68 18.75 -0.36
CA ASN A 109 -12.70 18.09 -1.21
C ASN A 109 -11.60 19.07 -1.72
N ASP A 110 -11.08 19.91 -0.79
CA ASP A 110 -10.07 20.94 -1.04
C ASP A 110 -10.51 22.08 -1.99
N ARG A 111 -11.78 22.14 -2.37
CA ARG A 111 -12.33 23.19 -3.22
C ARG A 111 -13.25 24.13 -2.42
N LEU A 112 -13.02 25.43 -2.55
CA LEU A 112 -13.84 26.46 -1.91
C LEU A 112 -15.27 26.42 -2.47
N ILE A 113 -16.26 26.39 -1.58
CA ILE A 113 -17.67 26.58 -1.94
C ILE A 113 -17.89 28.06 -2.25
N ASP A 114 -18.34 28.36 -3.47
CA ASP A 114 -18.60 29.70 -3.96
C ASP A 114 -19.71 29.67 -5.03
N ASP A 115 -19.93 30.80 -5.71
CA ASP A 115 -20.94 30.90 -6.79
C ASP A 115 -20.68 29.94 -7.98
N THR A 116 -19.48 29.35 -8.08
CA THR A 116 -19.07 28.44 -9.17
C THR A 116 -19.07 26.98 -8.74
N TYR A 117 -19.08 26.71 -7.44
CA TYR A 117 -19.05 25.37 -6.86
C TYR A 117 -19.97 25.32 -5.63
N ALA A 118 -21.08 24.63 -5.73
CA ALA A 118 -22.11 24.52 -4.70
C ALA A 118 -21.81 23.47 -3.60
N GLY A 119 -20.62 22.84 -3.60
CA GLY A 119 -20.22 21.79 -2.68
C GLY A 119 -20.22 20.40 -3.32
N ALA A 120 -19.61 19.44 -2.64
CA ALA A 120 -19.57 18.04 -3.06
C ALA A 120 -20.93 17.37 -2.79
N PRO A 121 -21.37 16.42 -3.65
CA PRO A 121 -22.46 15.51 -3.30
C PRO A 121 -22.13 14.75 -2.01
N ALA A 122 -23.13 14.44 -1.20
CA ALA A 122 -22.92 13.83 0.12
C ALA A 122 -22.20 12.49 0.06
N ASP A 123 -22.40 11.73 -1.02
CA ASP A 123 -21.76 10.44 -1.31
C ASP A 123 -20.33 10.54 -1.81
N SER A 124 -19.87 11.73 -2.17
CA SER A 124 -18.50 12.00 -2.64
C SER A 124 -17.72 12.95 -1.73
N LEU A 125 -18.27 13.33 -0.58
CA LEU A 125 -17.64 14.24 0.37
C LEU A 125 -16.61 13.51 1.21
N THR A 126 -15.32 13.72 0.91
CA THR A 126 -14.20 13.09 1.63
C THR A 126 -13.46 14.03 2.58
N SER A 127 -13.65 15.35 2.44
CA SER A 127 -13.09 16.33 3.39
C SER A 127 -13.92 17.59 3.43
N ARG A 128 -14.06 18.16 4.63
CA ARG A 128 -14.65 19.49 4.85
C ARG A 128 -13.78 20.32 5.76
N ARG A 129 -13.30 21.45 5.27
CA ARG A 129 -12.51 22.42 6.02
C ARG A 129 -13.32 23.71 6.13
N VAL A 130 -13.43 24.22 7.37
CA VAL A 130 -14.12 25.47 7.68
C VAL A 130 -13.12 26.43 8.31
N GLU A 131 -12.95 27.57 7.67
CA GLU A 131 -12.15 28.69 8.15
C GLU A 131 -13.07 29.84 8.51
N ALA A 132 -12.92 30.42 9.69
CA ALA A 132 -13.72 31.56 10.08
C ALA A 132 -12.91 32.58 10.89
N ALA A 133 -13.29 33.85 10.75
CA ALA A 133 -12.73 34.96 11.49
C ALA A 133 -13.83 35.82 12.11
N ALA A 134 -13.64 36.25 13.33
CA ALA A 134 -14.57 37.12 14.04
C ALA A 134 -13.80 38.22 14.75
N LYS A 135 -14.44 39.39 14.96
CA LYS A 135 -13.83 40.51 15.64
C LYS A 135 -14.82 41.18 16.59
N MET A 136 -14.43 41.28 17.85
CA MET A 136 -15.20 42.02 18.88
C MET A 136 -14.48 43.27 19.26
N THR A 137 -15.24 44.35 19.48
CA THR A 137 -14.73 45.63 20.05
C THR A 137 -15.31 45.79 21.44
N ILE A 138 -14.43 45.92 22.43
CA ILE A 138 -14.80 46.01 23.85
C ILE A 138 -14.47 47.39 24.36
N GLY A 139 -15.47 48.10 24.87
CA GLY A 139 -15.33 49.43 25.47
C GLY A 139 -14.56 49.32 26.83
N THR A 140 -13.64 50.23 27.03
CA THR A 140 -12.85 50.34 28.26
C THR A 140 -13.49 51.29 29.26
N THR A 141 -13.23 51.12 30.56
CA THR A 141 -13.74 52.00 31.61
C THR A 141 -12.58 52.83 32.20
N PHE A 142 -11.51 52.17 32.55
CA PHE A 142 -10.34 52.78 33.21
C PHE A 142 -9.23 53.14 32.21
N LEU A 143 -9.01 52.32 31.18
CA LEU A 143 -8.06 52.62 30.12
C LEU A 143 -8.45 53.85 29.30
N LYS A 144 -9.76 54.22 29.34
CA LYS A 144 -10.27 55.45 28.73
C LYS A 144 -9.59 56.71 29.30
N PHE A 145 -9.21 56.70 30.60
CA PHE A 145 -8.45 57.80 31.21
C PHE A 145 -7.03 57.98 30.63
N SER A 146 -6.50 56.92 29.99
CA SER A 146 -5.26 56.94 29.24
C SER A 146 -5.45 57.15 27.72
N GLY A 147 -6.64 57.49 27.28
CA GLY A 147 -6.96 57.77 25.87
C GLY A 147 -7.27 56.53 25.02
N ILE A 148 -7.48 55.36 25.66
CA ILE A 148 -7.82 54.11 24.99
C ILE A 148 -9.28 53.81 25.24
N ASP A 149 -10.16 54.16 24.29
CA ASP A 149 -11.61 53.99 24.44
C ASP A 149 -12.10 52.57 24.19
N PHE A 150 -11.39 51.78 23.32
CA PHE A 150 -11.78 50.44 22.90
C PHE A 150 -10.56 49.51 22.78
N LEU A 151 -10.79 48.24 23.07
CA LEU A 151 -9.86 47.12 22.80
C LEU A 151 -10.49 46.22 21.77
N GLY A 152 -9.74 45.89 20.69
CA GLY A 152 -10.16 44.97 19.65
C GLY A 152 -9.74 43.55 19.98
N ALA A 153 -10.67 42.62 20.08
CA ALA A 153 -10.43 41.20 20.28
C ALA A 153 -10.68 40.44 18.97
N PRO A 154 -9.65 40.09 18.18
CA PRO A 154 -9.81 39.21 17.05
C PRO A 154 -9.86 37.76 17.51
N ALA A 155 -10.62 36.92 16.76
CA ALA A 155 -10.60 35.46 16.83
C ALA A 155 -10.54 34.91 15.42
N ALA A 156 -9.77 33.88 15.18
CA ALA A 156 -9.72 33.16 13.92
C ALA A 156 -9.37 31.69 14.17
N GLY A 157 -9.83 30.83 13.32
CA GLY A 157 -9.56 29.40 13.42
C GLY A 157 -9.90 28.67 12.13
N THR A 158 -9.36 27.48 12.03
CA THR A 158 -9.62 26.50 10.96
C THR A 158 -9.89 25.16 11.62
N ALA A 159 -10.96 24.49 11.18
CA ALA A 159 -11.24 23.11 11.55
C ALA A 159 -11.44 22.30 10.25
N GLU A 160 -10.91 21.10 10.25
CA GLU A 160 -11.05 20.17 9.13
C GLU A 160 -11.38 18.78 9.65
N GLU A 161 -12.41 18.16 9.07
CA GLU A 161 -12.67 16.73 9.18
C GLU A 161 -12.47 16.12 7.79
N SER A 162 -11.72 15.04 7.74
CA SER A 162 -11.49 14.30 6.49
C SER A 162 -11.60 12.80 6.73
N ALA A 163 -12.18 12.09 5.76
CA ALA A 163 -12.10 10.64 5.73
C ALA A 163 -10.62 10.25 5.57
N SER A 164 -10.15 9.36 6.42
CA SER A 164 -8.81 8.80 6.27
C SER A 164 -8.81 7.88 5.05
N LEU A 165 -8.09 8.28 4.01
CA LEU A 165 -7.90 7.46 2.82
C LEU A 165 -6.85 6.40 3.14
N THR A 166 -7.23 5.14 3.01
CA THR A 166 -6.33 4.03 3.38
C THR A 166 -6.07 3.14 2.17
N GLU A 167 -4.82 2.89 1.90
CA GLU A 167 -4.35 2.01 0.82
C GLU A 167 -3.61 0.83 1.44
N ILE A 168 -4.08 -0.37 1.17
CA ILE A 168 -3.61 -1.59 1.83
C ILE A 168 -3.09 -2.56 0.80
N SER A 169 -1.87 -3.06 1.00
CA SER A 169 -1.37 -4.24 0.31
C SER A 169 -1.39 -5.43 1.26
N LEU A 170 -2.27 -6.38 1.00
CA LEU A 170 -2.42 -7.62 1.75
C LEU A 170 -1.57 -8.71 1.08
N VAL A 171 -0.37 -8.95 1.59
CA VAL A 171 0.64 -9.87 1.06
C VAL A 171 0.50 -11.21 1.77
N LEU A 172 -0.01 -12.22 1.07
CA LEU A 172 -0.42 -13.49 1.65
C LEU A 172 0.46 -14.64 1.19
N ASP A 173 1.09 -15.31 2.16
CA ASP A 173 1.87 -16.51 1.93
C ASP A 173 0.97 -17.70 1.56
N ILE A 174 1.18 -18.24 0.37
CA ILE A 174 0.52 -19.45 -0.13
C ILE A 174 1.53 -20.57 -0.42
N SER A 175 2.69 -20.56 0.25
CA SER A 175 3.72 -21.60 0.12
C SER A 175 3.27 -22.94 0.69
N THR A 176 4.00 -24.01 0.39
CA THR A 176 3.63 -25.37 0.81
C THR A 176 3.56 -25.53 2.32
N SER A 177 4.38 -24.82 3.10
CA SER A 177 4.36 -24.87 4.57
C SER A 177 3.02 -24.43 5.15
N MET A 178 2.28 -23.60 4.43
CA MET A 178 0.93 -23.18 4.79
C MET A 178 -0.10 -24.32 4.74
N SER A 179 0.21 -25.45 4.10
CA SER A 179 -0.62 -26.65 4.14
C SER A 179 -0.51 -27.42 5.45
N TRP A 180 0.53 -27.17 6.26
CA TRP A 180 0.78 -27.87 7.52
C TRP A 180 -0.17 -27.40 8.61
N ASN A 181 -0.42 -28.27 9.59
CA ASN A 181 -1.33 -27.94 10.68
C ASN A 181 -0.72 -26.88 11.62
N SER A 182 -1.56 -25.94 12.02
CA SER A 182 -1.31 -24.99 13.09
C SER A 182 -1.61 -25.60 14.47
N ALA A 183 -1.38 -24.85 15.53
CA ALA A 183 -1.70 -25.27 16.90
C ALA A 183 -3.22 -25.49 17.12
N SER A 184 -4.08 -24.93 16.27
CA SER A 184 -5.55 -25.14 16.32
C SER A 184 -5.97 -26.50 15.77
N GLY A 185 -5.08 -27.24 15.09
CA GLY A 185 -5.37 -28.50 14.40
C GLY A 185 -5.86 -28.34 12.96
N HIS A 186 -6.09 -27.10 12.49
CA HIS A 186 -6.36 -26.79 11.08
C HIS A 186 -5.08 -26.42 10.35
N SER A 187 -5.09 -26.49 9.01
CA SER A 187 -3.96 -26.02 8.22
C SER A 187 -3.73 -24.51 8.38
N LYS A 188 -2.48 -24.06 8.28
CA LYS A 188 -2.14 -22.63 8.39
C LYS A 188 -2.83 -21.79 7.30
N ILE A 189 -2.99 -22.33 6.08
CA ILE A 189 -3.74 -21.65 5.02
C ILE A 189 -5.23 -21.47 5.37
N TYR A 190 -5.82 -22.38 6.12
CA TYR A 190 -7.19 -22.23 6.62
C TYR A 190 -7.28 -21.06 7.61
N GLU A 191 -6.33 -20.97 8.55
CA GLU A 191 -6.27 -19.86 9.51
C GLU A 191 -6.00 -18.51 8.83
N LEU A 192 -5.08 -18.49 7.85
CA LEU A 192 -4.80 -17.32 7.06
C LEU A 192 -6.05 -16.81 6.33
N ARG A 193 -6.78 -17.70 5.65
CA ARG A 193 -8.02 -17.31 4.96
C ARG A 193 -9.04 -16.72 5.91
N ASN A 194 -9.22 -17.32 7.10
CA ASN A 194 -10.16 -16.82 8.11
C ASN A 194 -9.73 -15.44 8.64
N ALA A 195 -8.45 -15.28 8.95
CA ALA A 195 -7.91 -14.00 9.43
C ALA A 195 -8.00 -12.90 8.35
N ALA A 196 -7.63 -13.21 7.12
CA ALA A 196 -7.68 -12.27 6.00
C ALA A 196 -9.13 -11.87 5.67
N LYS A 197 -10.09 -12.80 5.67
CA LYS A 197 -11.52 -12.47 5.47
C LYS A 197 -12.06 -11.56 6.56
N LYS A 198 -11.71 -11.81 7.83
CA LYS A 198 -12.09 -10.95 8.95
C LYS A 198 -11.43 -9.56 8.82
N PHE A 199 -10.18 -9.51 8.38
CA PHE A 199 -9.51 -8.24 8.11
C PHE A 199 -10.24 -7.44 7.03
N ILE A 200 -10.64 -8.07 5.91
CA ILE A 200 -11.44 -7.41 4.87
C ILE A 200 -12.76 -6.88 5.43
N ASN A 201 -13.47 -7.67 6.27
CA ASN A 201 -14.70 -7.20 6.89
C ASN A 201 -14.48 -5.97 7.80
N ILE A 202 -13.37 -5.94 8.55
CA ILE A 202 -13.03 -4.80 9.42
C ILE A 202 -12.75 -3.54 8.59
N VAL A 203 -11.98 -3.66 7.52
CA VAL A 203 -11.51 -2.47 6.78
C VAL A 203 -12.49 -1.98 5.72
N LEU A 204 -13.36 -2.83 5.18
CA LEU A 204 -14.29 -2.48 4.11
C LEU A 204 -15.77 -2.53 4.52
N CYS A 205 -16.13 -3.17 5.65
CA CYS A 205 -17.54 -3.28 6.04
C CYS A 205 -17.80 -2.63 7.41
N ASP A 206 -17.35 -3.25 8.51
CA ASP A 206 -17.65 -2.77 9.86
C ASP A 206 -16.46 -2.98 10.79
N PRO A 207 -15.74 -1.92 11.18
CA PRO A 207 -14.60 -2.03 12.10
C PRO A 207 -14.93 -2.65 13.45
N GLY A 208 -16.19 -2.57 13.88
CA GLY A 208 -16.67 -3.12 15.16
C GLY A 208 -17.08 -4.58 15.10
N ASN A 209 -17.27 -5.15 13.92
CA ASN A 209 -17.77 -6.52 13.76
C ASN A 209 -17.05 -7.28 12.62
N PRO A 210 -15.99 -8.02 12.93
CA PRO A 210 -15.20 -8.76 11.95
C PRO A 210 -15.97 -9.91 11.26
N ASP A 211 -17.12 -10.30 11.78
CA ASP A 211 -17.95 -11.34 11.19
C ASP A 211 -19.12 -10.76 10.32
N ASN A 212 -19.22 -9.43 10.22
CA ASN A 212 -20.20 -8.76 9.36
C ASN A 212 -19.76 -8.83 7.89
N THR A 213 -20.61 -9.46 7.07
CA THR A 213 -20.36 -9.65 5.63
C THR A 213 -21.35 -8.92 4.72
N THR A 214 -22.37 -8.27 5.29
CA THR A 214 -23.53 -7.76 4.55
C THR A 214 -23.75 -6.25 4.69
N ASP A 215 -23.27 -5.63 5.76
CA ASP A 215 -23.46 -4.21 6.04
C ASP A 215 -22.12 -3.48 5.90
N CYS A 216 -21.67 -3.36 4.66
CA CYS A 216 -20.43 -2.66 4.33
C CYS A 216 -20.74 -1.16 4.18
N LYS A 217 -20.29 -0.36 5.15
CA LYS A 217 -20.58 1.08 5.27
C LYS A 217 -19.42 1.97 4.86
N VAL A 218 -18.30 1.37 4.48
CA VAL A 218 -17.15 2.14 4.02
C VAL A 218 -17.42 2.67 2.63
N GLU A 219 -17.35 4.00 2.49
CA GLU A 219 -17.61 4.67 1.22
C GLU A 219 -16.60 4.22 0.14
N PRO A 220 -17.07 3.92 -1.08
CA PRO A 220 -16.18 3.62 -2.21
C PRO A 220 -15.09 4.68 -2.38
N GLY A 221 -13.88 4.26 -2.70
CA GLY A 221 -12.75 5.16 -2.88
C GLY A 221 -12.03 5.56 -1.58
N THR A 222 -12.57 5.28 -0.37
CA THR A 222 -11.88 5.61 0.90
C THR A 222 -10.84 4.57 1.30
N VAL A 223 -11.13 3.29 1.09
CA VAL A 223 -10.20 2.18 1.36
C VAL A 223 -9.98 1.38 0.09
N SER A 224 -8.74 1.21 -0.32
CA SER A 224 -8.35 0.31 -1.41
C SER A 224 -7.50 -0.84 -0.89
N VAL A 225 -7.71 -2.03 -1.42
CA VAL A 225 -6.97 -3.23 -1.06
C VAL A 225 -6.36 -3.87 -2.28
N ASN A 226 -5.05 -4.12 -2.23
CA ASN A 226 -4.34 -5.00 -3.15
C ASN A 226 -4.19 -6.36 -2.47
N LEU A 227 -4.64 -7.43 -3.12
CA LEU A 227 -4.43 -8.80 -2.66
C LEU A 227 -3.28 -9.41 -3.46
N ILE A 228 -2.22 -9.79 -2.77
CA ILE A 228 -0.96 -10.27 -3.39
C ILE A 228 -0.61 -11.63 -2.80
N PRO A 229 -1.17 -12.72 -3.36
CA PRO A 229 -0.77 -14.05 -2.99
C PRO A 229 0.64 -14.34 -3.52
N TYR A 230 1.52 -14.87 -2.68
CA TYR A 230 2.88 -15.22 -3.09
C TYR A 230 3.30 -16.60 -2.61
N SER A 231 4.14 -17.26 -3.40
CA SER A 231 4.87 -18.45 -3.03
C SER A 231 6.34 -18.30 -3.42
N GLU A 232 6.90 -19.14 -4.29
CA GLU A 232 8.22 -18.91 -4.87
C GLU A 232 8.23 -17.68 -5.78
N GLN A 233 7.09 -17.43 -6.43
CA GLN A 233 6.84 -16.27 -7.28
C GLN A 233 5.46 -15.65 -6.97
N VAL A 234 5.21 -14.48 -7.56
CA VAL A 234 3.91 -13.82 -7.60
C VAL A 234 3.36 -13.93 -9.01
N THR A 235 2.19 -14.52 -9.14
CA THR A 235 1.45 -14.57 -10.41
C THR A 235 0.72 -13.26 -10.60
N VAL A 236 1.18 -12.44 -11.53
CA VAL A 236 0.61 -11.09 -11.78
C VAL A 236 -0.77 -11.19 -12.42
N GLY A 237 -0.98 -12.16 -13.29
CA GLY A 237 -2.13 -12.26 -14.19
C GLY A 237 -1.87 -11.54 -15.51
N GLU A 238 -2.27 -12.14 -16.64
CA GLU A 238 -1.99 -11.58 -17.97
C GLU A 238 -2.69 -10.24 -18.19
N ASP A 239 -3.92 -10.10 -17.69
CA ASP A 239 -4.68 -8.86 -17.81
C ASP A 239 -3.94 -7.69 -17.14
N LEU A 240 -3.47 -7.87 -15.90
CA LEU A 240 -2.73 -6.87 -15.17
C LEU A 240 -1.33 -6.65 -15.74
N LEU A 241 -0.65 -7.71 -16.16
CA LEU A 241 0.70 -7.63 -16.73
C LEU A 241 0.70 -6.87 -18.06
N SER A 242 -0.40 -6.89 -18.81
CA SER A 242 -0.54 -6.16 -20.07
C SER A 242 -0.48 -4.63 -19.94
N SER A 243 -0.70 -4.09 -18.73
CA SER A 243 -0.53 -2.65 -18.42
C SER A 243 0.93 -2.27 -18.07
N PHE A 244 1.84 -3.25 -18.06
CA PHE A 244 3.28 -3.04 -17.86
C PHE A 244 4.06 -3.35 -19.14
N ASN A 245 5.27 -2.85 -19.25
CA ASN A 245 6.19 -3.17 -20.33
C ASN A 245 6.92 -4.50 -20.03
N ALA A 246 6.21 -5.63 -20.10
CA ALA A 246 6.78 -6.95 -19.88
C ALA A 246 7.30 -7.57 -21.18
N THR A 247 8.36 -8.38 -21.07
CA THR A 247 8.85 -9.19 -22.21
C THR A 247 7.76 -10.19 -22.66
N SER A 248 7.77 -10.58 -23.93
CA SER A 248 6.70 -11.35 -24.56
C SER A 248 7.20 -12.64 -25.24
N GLU A 249 8.31 -13.19 -24.79
CA GLU A 249 8.91 -14.41 -25.34
C GLU A 249 8.02 -15.64 -25.22
N HIS A 250 7.08 -15.64 -24.28
CA HIS A 250 6.06 -16.67 -24.11
C HIS A 250 4.83 -16.13 -23.36
N ASN A 251 3.79 -16.95 -23.31
CA ASN A 251 2.57 -16.71 -22.54
C ASN A 251 2.27 -17.85 -21.54
N TYR A 252 3.28 -18.64 -21.16
CA TYR A 252 3.13 -19.79 -20.26
C TYR A 252 3.03 -19.36 -18.78
N SER A 253 3.57 -18.20 -18.42
CA SER A 253 3.54 -17.64 -17.07
C SER A 253 3.40 -16.13 -17.10
N SER A 254 2.91 -15.53 -16.01
CA SER A 254 2.80 -14.08 -15.81
C SER A 254 3.63 -13.57 -14.62
N CYS A 255 4.61 -14.34 -14.16
CA CYS A 255 5.52 -13.90 -13.13
C CYS A 255 6.69 -13.10 -13.71
N ILE A 256 7.26 -12.25 -12.88
CA ILE A 256 8.41 -11.41 -13.23
C ILE A 256 9.62 -11.79 -12.38
N THR A 257 10.76 -11.95 -13.03
CA THR A 257 12.05 -12.06 -12.37
C THR A 257 12.60 -10.67 -12.09
N PHE A 258 12.95 -10.41 -10.84
CA PHE A 258 13.58 -9.16 -10.40
C PHE A 258 15.07 -9.38 -10.19
N ASP A 259 15.88 -8.44 -10.68
CA ASP A 259 17.29 -8.38 -10.38
C ASP A 259 17.56 -7.72 -9.02
N ALA A 260 18.82 -7.74 -8.55
CA ALA A 260 19.16 -7.23 -7.23
C ALA A 260 18.83 -5.73 -7.08
N GLU A 261 19.07 -4.97 -8.12
CA GLU A 261 18.85 -3.53 -8.19
C GLU A 261 17.36 -3.16 -8.11
N ASP A 262 16.46 -4.03 -8.56
CA ASP A 262 15.01 -3.81 -8.46
C ASP A 262 14.53 -3.76 -7.01
N TYR A 263 15.21 -4.43 -6.09
CA TYR A 263 14.86 -4.42 -4.67
C TYR A 263 15.39 -3.19 -3.91
N GLU A 264 16.29 -2.41 -4.51
CA GLU A 264 16.81 -1.18 -3.91
C GLU A 264 15.81 -0.01 -4.04
N VAL A 265 14.78 -0.14 -4.86
CA VAL A 265 13.75 0.87 -5.12
C VAL A 265 12.36 0.31 -4.90
N VAL A 266 11.40 1.16 -4.50
CA VAL A 266 10.00 0.75 -4.31
C VAL A 266 9.24 0.62 -5.64
N PRO A 267 9.28 1.63 -6.53
CA PRO A 267 8.40 1.66 -7.69
C PRO A 267 8.66 0.53 -8.68
N ILE A 268 7.59 0.11 -9.35
CA ILE A 268 7.60 -0.62 -10.62
C ILE A 268 6.88 0.29 -11.61
N THR A 269 7.62 0.92 -12.51
CA THR A 269 7.01 1.86 -13.45
C THR A 269 6.45 1.12 -14.67
N PRO A 270 5.35 1.57 -15.29
CA PRO A 270 4.79 0.93 -16.49
C PRO A 270 5.75 0.91 -17.69
N THR A 271 6.77 1.79 -17.68
CA THR A 271 7.76 1.88 -18.76
C THR A 271 9.01 1.06 -18.53
N GLN A 272 9.24 0.59 -17.29
CA GLN A 272 10.34 -0.32 -16.96
C GLN A 272 10.15 -1.64 -17.70
N LEU A 273 11.21 -2.12 -18.36
CA LEU A 273 11.16 -3.44 -18.96
C LEU A 273 11.18 -4.50 -17.85
N LEU A 274 10.09 -5.24 -17.73
CA LEU A 274 9.95 -6.33 -16.78
C LEU A 274 10.26 -7.65 -17.47
N GLN A 275 11.26 -8.36 -16.96
CA GLN A 275 11.63 -9.67 -17.52
C GLN A 275 10.65 -10.73 -17.04
N ARG A 276 9.90 -11.31 -17.98
CA ARG A 276 9.03 -12.46 -17.70
C ARG A 276 9.87 -13.67 -17.25
N GLU A 277 9.42 -14.36 -16.23
CA GLU A 277 10.08 -15.56 -15.75
C GLU A 277 9.87 -16.74 -16.70
N GLY A 278 10.91 -17.55 -16.90
CA GLY A 278 10.79 -18.80 -17.62
C GLY A 278 9.84 -19.77 -16.90
N ASP A 279 9.07 -20.54 -17.69
CA ASP A 279 8.09 -21.49 -17.15
C ASP A 279 8.75 -22.79 -16.67
N ILE A 280 9.65 -22.69 -15.69
CA ILE A 280 10.53 -23.78 -15.23
C ILE A 280 9.88 -24.65 -14.15
N ASP A 281 10.21 -25.94 -14.21
CA ASP A 281 9.90 -26.94 -13.19
C ASP A 281 11.20 -27.50 -12.58
N PRO A 282 11.67 -26.96 -11.47
CA PRO A 282 12.88 -27.43 -10.80
C PRO A 282 12.66 -28.64 -9.88
N TRP A 283 11.41 -29.05 -9.68
CA TRP A 283 11.06 -30.02 -8.63
C TRP A 283 10.72 -31.42 -9.15
N SER A 284 10.37 -31.58 -10.43
CA SER A 284 10.12 -32.89 -11.00
C SER A 284 11.44 -33.67 -11.15
N GLY A 285 11.52 -34.83 -10.51
CA GLY A 285 12.63 -35.77 -10.72
C GLY A 285 12.54 -36.52 -12.04
N GLY A 286 11.50 -36.30 -12.84
CA GLY A 286 11.30 -36.90 -14.15
C GLY A 286 11.74 -36.01 -15.30
N ASN A 287 11.65 -36.52 -16.52
CA ASN A 287 12.11 -35.80 -17.72
C ASN A 287 11.19 -34.66 -18.18
N ASN A 288 9.91 -34.75 -17.87
CA ASN A 288 8.93 -33.77 -18.32
C ASN A 288 8.51 -32.84 -17.18
N ALA A 289 8.30 -31.59 -17.52
CA ALA A 289 7.76 -30.61 -16.58
C ALA A 289 6.32 -30.95 -16.17
N SER A 290 5.97 -30.56 -14.96
CA SER A 290 4.64 -30.75 -14.36
C SER A 290 4.09 -29.42 -13.89
N ASP A 291 2.85 -29.11 -14.27
CA ASP A 291 2.21 -27.84 -13.91
C ASP A 291 2.14 -27.61 -12.39
N GLY A 292 2.04 -28.69 -11.61
CA GLY A 292 2.03 -28.62 -10.14
C GLY A 292 3.36 -28.21 -9.51
N ASN A 293 4.47 -28.34 -10.24
CA ASN A 293 5.84 -28.14 -9.78
C ASN A 293 6.55 -26.92 -10.41
N ARG A 294 5.80 -26.07 -11.13
CA ARG A 294 6.36 -24.85 -11.73
C ARG A 294 6.59 -23.79 -10.67
N THR A 295 7.65 -22.99 -10.84
CA THR A 295 7.93 -21.82 -9.99
C THR A 295 6.82 -20.79 -10.11
N CYS A 296 6.34 -20.54 -11.33
CA CYS A 296 5.24 -19.66 -11.67
C CYS A 296 4.04 -20.45 -12.20
N ARG A 297 3.03 -20.64 -11.38
CA ARG A 297 1.82 -21.37 -11.77
C ARG A 297 0.75 -20.42 -12.31
N LYS A 298 0.00 -20.86 -13.31
CA LYS A 298 -1.02 -20.10 -14.04
C LYS A 298 -2.44 -20.25 -13.45
N ASP A 299 -2.56 -20.64 -12.19
CA ASP A 299 -3.86 -20.76 -11.53
C ASP A 299 -4.44 -19.36 -11.26
N ALA A 300 -5.66 -19.07 -11.70
CA ALA A 300 -6.30 -17.77 -11.54
C ALA A 300 -6.43 -17.30 -10.08
N TRP A 301 -6.57 -18.23 -9.13
CA TRP A 301 -6.63 -17.91 -7.69
C TRP A 301 -5.29 -17.42 -7.09
N ARG A 302 -4.18 -17.45 -7.87
CA ARG A 302 -2.86 -16.92 -7.48
C ARG A 302 -2.64 -15.50 -7.95
N GLU A 303 -3.49 -15.01 -8.85
CA GLU A 303 -3.28 -13.71 -9.49
C GLU A 303 -3.46 -12.56 -8.51
N ILE A 304 -2.72 -11.48 -8.74
CA ILE A 304 -2.89 -10.24 -8.00
C ILE A 304 -4.29 -9.68 -8.25
N THR A 305 -5.00 -9.30 -7.18
CA THR A 305 -6.16 -8.41 -7.28
C THR A 305 -5.72 -7.01 -6.91
N ALA A 306 -5.65 -6.11 -7.88
CA ALA A 306 -5.16 -4.75 -7.69
C ALA A 306 -6.30 -3.78 -7.41
N VAL A 307 -6.09 -2.91 -6.43
CA VAL A 307 -6.90 -1.72 -6.11
C VAL A 307 -8.41 -2.00 -6.10
N SER A 308 -8.82 -2.87 -5.19
CA SER A 308 -10.22 -3.27 -5.03
C SER A 308 -10.80 -2.75 -3.72
N GLY A 309 -12.07 -2.32 -3.74
CA GLY A 309 -12.91 -2.09 -2.54
C GLY A 309 -14.07 -3.06 -2.45
N ASP A 310 -14.17 -4.03 -3.36
CA ASP A 310 -15.21 -5.05 -3.32
C ASP A 310 -14.89 -6.11 -2.26
N ALA A 311 -15.49 -5.93 -1.09
CA ALA A 311 -15.31 -6.84 0.03
C ALA A 311 -15.77 -8.27 -0.27
N ALA A 312 -16.78 -8.47 -1.13
CA ALA A 312 -17.27 -9.78 -1.49
C ALA A 312 -16.29 -10.50 -2.41
N ALA A 313 -15.86 -9.84 -3.49
CA ALA A 313 -14.88 -10.37 -4.43
C ALA A 313 -13.54 -10.69 -3.74
N LEU A 314 -13.05 -9.82 -2.84
CA LEU A 314 -11.83 -10.06 -2.07
C LEU A 314 -11.96 -11.26 -1.13
N ARG A 315 -13.11 -11.44 -0.44
CA ARG A 315 -13.35 -12.61 0.41
C ARG A 315 -13.40 -13.91 -0.39
N ASP A 316 -13.99 -13.88 -1.58
CA ASP A 316 -14.05 -15.03 -2.46
C ASP A 316 -12.66 -15.41 -2.97
N ALA A 317 -11.88 -14.43 -3.46
CA ALA A 317 -10.50 -14.63 -3.87
C ALA A 317 -9.63 -15.20 -2.74
N ILE A 318 -9.74 -14.66 -1.50
CA ILE A 318 -9.07 -15.20 -0.32
C ILE A 318 -9.53 -16.64 -0.02
N GLY A 319 -10.82 -16.94 -0.24
CA GLY A 319 -11.39 -18.27 -0.04
C GLY A 319 -10.78 -19.35 -0.94
N ASP A 320 -10.41 -18.97 -2.15
CA ASP A 320 -9.91 -19.88 -3.20
C ASP A 320 -8.40 -20.15 -3.10
N LEU A 321 -7.64 -19.38 -2.29
CA LEU A 321 -6.21 -19.55 -2.11
C LEU A 321 -5.85 -20.97 -1.67
N GLN A 322 -4.84 -21.57 -2.25
CA GLN A 322 -4.33 -22.90 -1.91
C GLN A 322 -2.82 -22.84 -1.63
N ALA A 323 -2.34 -23.77 -0.80
CA ALA A 323 -0.93 -23.79 -0.42
C ALA A 323 -0.12 -24.65 -1.36
N SER A 324 0.88 -24.06 -2.06
CA SER A 324 1.90 -24.81 -2.83
C SER A 324 3.06 -23.90 -3.25
N GLY A 325 4.22 -24.50 -3.51
CA GLY A 325 5.45 -23.80 -3.91
C GLY A 325 6.36 -23.46 -2.73
N TYR A 326 7.47 -22.83 -3.01
CA TYR A 326 8.42 -22.30 -2.02
C TYR A 326 8.01 -20.90 -1.55
N THR A 327 8.82 -20.27 -0.68
CA THR A 327 8.50 -19.00 -0.03
C THR A 327 9.47 -17.91 -0.47
N SER A 328 8.96 -16.83 -1.09
CA SER A 328 9.71 -15.63 -1.48
C SER A 328 9.00 -14.39 -0.94
N ILE A 329 9.23 -14.09 0.34
CA ILE A 329 8.67 -12.90 1.01
C ILE A 329 9.12 -11.63 0.28
N ASP A 330 10.38 -11.60 -0.17
CA ASP A 330 10.97 -10.48 -0.92
C ASP A 330 10.18 -10.15 -2.20
N VAL A 331 9.81 -11.15 -2.98
CA VAL A 331 8.98 -10.94 -4.19
C VAL A 331 7.57 -10.46 -3.85
N GLY A 332 6.94 -11.08 -2.84
CA GLY A 332 5.64 -10.65 -2.34
C GLY A 332 5.65 -9.20 -1.84
N MET A 333 6.67 -8.83 -1.07
CA MET A 333 6.85 -7.46 -0.55
C MET A 333 7.16 -6.46 -1.66
N LYS A 334 7.95 -6.84 -2.68
CA LYS A 334 8.23 -5.99 -3.84
C LYS A 334 6.94 -5.58 -4.55
N TRP A 335 6.08 -6.53 -4.88
CA TRP A 335 4.78 -6.25 -5.47
C TRP A 335 3.85 -5.48 -4.53
N GLY A 336 3.84 -5.86 -3.23
CA GLY A 336 3.03 -5.18 -2.21
C GLY A 336 3.38 -3.71 -2.05
N ALA A 337 4.66 -3.38 -2.05
CA ALA A 337 5.14 -2.02 -1.97
C ALA A 337 4.88 -1.24 -3.27
N ALA A 338 5.10 -1.86 -4.43
CA ALA A 338 4.89 -1.23 -5.73
C ALA A 338 3.44 -0.79 -5.93
N PHE A 339 2.44 -1.59 -5.52
CA PHE A 339 1.02 -1.22 -5.62
C PHE A 339 0.57 -0.16 -4.59
N LEU A 340 1.47 0.31 -3.73
CA LEU A 340 1.27 1.49 -2.88
C LEU A 340 2.05 2.72 -3.36
N ASP A 341 2.86 2.57 -4.41
CA ASP A 341 3.67 3.65 -4.98
C ASP A 341 2.91 4.37 -6.11
N PRO A 342 2.88 5.71 -6.14
CA PRO A 342 2.20 6.47 -7.19
C PRO A 342 2.66 6.16 -8.63
N ALA A 343 3.82 5.55 -8.81
CA ALA A 343 4.31 5.15 -10.14
C ALA A 343 3.36 4.19 -10.88
N VAL A 344 2.50 3.43 -10.16
CA VAL A 344 1.54 2.52 -10.78
C VAL A 344 0.17 3.15 -11.08
N VAL A 345 -0.02 4.45 -10.84
CA VAL A 345 -1.27 5.16 -11.20
C VAL A 345 -1.69 4.92 -12.65
N PRO A 346 -0.79 4.97 -13.67
CA PRO A 346 -1.19 4.67 -15.04
C PRO A 346 -1.75 3.26 -15.23
N VAL A 347 -1.22 2.27 -14.50
CA VAL A 347 -1.73 0.88 -14.52
C VAL A 347 -3.15 0.83 -13.97
N VAL A 348 -3.41 1.54 -12.87
CA VAL A 348 -4.76 1.60 -12.27
C VAL A 348 -5.74 2.30 -13.23
N THR A 349 -5.31 3.37 -13.91
CA THR A 349 -6.12 4.04 -14.93
C THR A 349 -6.50 3.06 -16.06
N ASP A 350 -5.57 2.23 -16.53
CA ASP A 350 -5.85 1.20 -17.53
C ASP A 350 -6.86 0.16 -17.00
N LEU A 351 -6.72 -0.25 -15.73
CA LEU A 351 -7.65 -1.20 -15.10
C LEU A 351 -9.07 -0.62 -14.97
N VAL A 352 -9.19 0.67 -14.61
CA VAL A 352 -10.48 1.38 -14.57
C VAL A 352 -11.09 1.45 -15.97
N ALA A 353 -10.30 1.84 -16.98
CA ALA A 353 -10.76 1.91 -18.37
C ALA A 353 -11.21 0.52 -18.90
N ALA A 354 -10.60 -0.57 -18.43
CA ALA A 354 -10.97 -1.94 -18.74
C ALA A 354 -12.12 -2.50 -17.88
N ASN A 355 -12.71 -1.73 -16.98
CA ASN A 355 -13.72 -2.15 -15.99
C ASN A 355 -13.25 -3.33 -15.10
N LYS A 356 -11.96 -3.39 -14.77
CA LYS A 356 -11.37 -4.36 -13.84
C LYS A 356 -11.25 -3.80 -12.41
N THR A 357 -11.25 -2.47 -12.29
CA THR A 357 -11.25 -1.71 -11.04
C THR A 357 -12.35 -0.66 -11.12
N ASP A 358 -13.01 -0.38 -9.99
CA ASP A 358 -14.08 0.61 -9.90
C ASP A 358 -13.54 2.04 -10.13
N GLU A 359 -14.32 2.89 -10.80
CA GLU A 359 -13.98 4.29 -11.12
C GLU A 359 -13.64 5.11 -9.85
N ALA A 360 -14.22 4.76 -8.70
CA ALA A 360 -13.92 5.42 -7.42
C ALA A 360 -12.44 5.31 -6.99
N TYR A 361 -11.67 4.43 -7.60
CA TYR A 361 -10.23 4.23 -7.34
C TYR A 361 -9.33 4.84 -8.41
N GLU A 362 -9.88 5.59 -9.36
CA GLU A 362 -9.08 6.32 -10.33
C GLU A 362 -8.10 7.27 -9.63
N GLY A 363 -6.85 7.32 -10.11
CA GLY A 363 -5.78 8.12 -9.49
C GLY A 363 -5.15 7.50 -8.24
N ARG A 364 -5.48 6.25 -7.90
CA ARG A 364 -4.77 5.47 -6.87
C ARG A 364 -3.55 4.76 -7.46
N PRO A 365 -2.51 4.50 -6.64
CA PRO A 365 -2.29 4.96 -5.25
C PRO A 365 -2.03 6.46 -5.15
N LEU A 366 -2.45 7.06 -4.04
CA LEU A 366 -2.27 8.49 -3.79
C LEU A 366 -0.81 8.87 -3.65
N ASP A 367 -0.50 10.15 -3.89
CA ASP A 367 0.85 10.67 -3.68
C ASP A 367 1.24 10.67 -2.20
N TYR A 368 2.55 10.63 -1.91
CA TYR A 368 3.08 10.57 -0.54
C TYR A 368 2.87 11.88 0.24
N ASP A 369 2.64 13.01 -0.43
CA ASP A 369 2.39 14.30 0.19
C ASP A 369 0.93 14.51 0.62
N ILE A 370 0.02 13.61 0.28
CA ILE A 370 -1.37 13.64 0.70
C ILE A 370 -1.47 13.29 2.20
N SER A 371 -1.57 14.32 3.03
CA SER A 371 -1.49 14.21 4.50
C SER A 371 -2.59 13.35 5.14
N ARG A 372 -3.70 13.12 4.42
CA ARG A 372 -4.83 12.29 4.86
C ARG A 372 -4.76 10.84 4.36
N SER A 373 -3.72 10.46 3.62
CA SER A 373 -3.55 9.10 3.14
C SER A 373 -2.68 8.27 4.07
N THR A 374 -3.06 7.00 4.26
CA THR A 374 -2.28 6.02 5.01
C THR A 374 -2.03 4.81 4.11
N LYS A 375 -0.77 4.46 3.93
CA LYS A 375 -0.34 3.29 3.15
C LYS A 375 0.12 2.19 4.11
N VAL A 376 -0.46 0.99 3.96
CA VAL A 376 -0.24 -0.13 4.89
C VAL A 376 0.10 -1.39 4.11
N ILE A 377 1.18 -2.07 4.49
CA ILE A 377 1.44 -3.43 4.04
C ILE A 377 1.13 -4.38 5.19
N VAL A 378 0.28 -5.37 4.93
CA VAL A 378 -0.04 -6.44 5.86
C VAL A 378 0.54 -7.73 5.30
N LEU A 379 1.67 -8.15 5.86
CA LEU A 379 2.30 -9.42 5.51
C LEU A 379 1.78 -10.53 6.44
N MET A 380 1.24 -11.60 5.84
CA MET A 380 0.86 -12.81 6.54
C MET A 380 1.69 -13.98 6.02
N THR A 381 2.55 -14.52 6.87
CA THR A 381 3.45 -15.65 6.56
C THR A 381 3.59 -16.56 7.76
N ASP A 382 3.96 -17.82 7.52
CA ASP A 382 4.23 -18.80 8.58
C ASP A 382 5.73 -19.08 8.79
N GLY A 383 6.59 -18.41 8.01
CA GLY A 383 7.96 -18.85 8.04
C GLY A 383 9.00 -17.93 7.43
N GLU A 384 10.03 -18.58 6.96
CA GLU A 384 11.25 -17.99 6.45
C GLU A 384 11.25 -18.05 4.92
N ASN A 385 11.99 -17.13 4.30
CA ASN A 385 12.35 -17.26 2.90
C ASN A 385 13.01 -18.63 2.65
N THR A 386 12.66 -19.25 1.53
CA THR A 386 13.28 -20.49 1.08
C THR A 386 13.98 -20.27 -0.26
N THR A 387 14.26 -21.31 -1.01
CA THR A 387 14.92 -21.24 -2.31
C THR A 387 14.00 -20.59 -3.35
N GLN A 388 14.56 -19.75 -4.23
CA GLN A 388 13.92 -19.19 -5.41
C GLN A 388 14.79 -19.51 -6.63
N HIS A 389 14.26 -20.23 -7.61
CA HIS A 389 14.97 -20.58 -8.85
C HIS A 389 14.80 -19.50 -9.90
N TYR A 390 15.83 -19.33 -10.72
CA TYR A 390 15.82 -18.38 -11.83
C TYR A 390 16.70 -18.86 -12.97
N LEU A 391 16.37 -18.46 -14.19
CA LEU A 391 17.20 -18.70 -15.39
C LEU A 391 18.19 -17.55 -15.58
N TYR A 392 19.40 -17.90 -16.05
CA TYR A 392 20.35 -16.90 -16.55
C TYR A 392 19.83 -16.30 -17.87
N ASP A 393 20.29 -15.10 -18.17
CA ASP A 393 20.08 -14.48 -19.48
C ASP A 393 20.60 -15.43 -20.56
N GLY A 394 19.94 -15.49 -21.69
CA GLY A 394 20.28 -16.43 -22.75
C GLY A 394 19.69 -17.83 -22.60
N PHE A 395 19.04 -18.16 -21.46
CA PHE A 395 18.27 -19.39 -21.27
C PHE A 395 16.76 -19.13 -21.14
N ARG A 396 16.32 -17.88 -21.22
CA ARG A 396 14.90 -17.48 -21.11
C ARG A 396 14.16 -17.55 -22.44
N SER A 397 14.86 -17.24 -23.54
CA SER A 397 14.30 -17.21 -24.89
C SER A 397 15.39 -17.42 -25.94
N GLY A 398 14.99 -17.59 -27.18
CA GLY A 398 15.87 -17.85 -28.30
C GLY A 398 16.13 -19.33 -28.52
N PRO A 399 16.86 -19.70 -29.61
CA PRO A 399 17.05 -21.09 -30.02
C PRO A 399 17.87 -21.84 -28.97
N SER A 400 17.30 -22.93 -28.45
CA SER A 400 17.98 -23.86 -27.56
C SER A 400 18.83 -24.88 -28.35
N PRO A 401 19.77 -25.60 -27.73
CA PRO A 401 20.49 -26.69 -28.38
C PRO A 401 19.66 -27.97 -28.52
N VAL A 402 18.34 -27.89 -28.32
CA VAL A 402 17.43 -29.04 -28.32
C VAL A 402 16.54 -28.99 -29.55
N TRP A 403 16.45 -30.14 -30.21
CA TRP A 403 15.59 -30.38 -31.36
C TRP A 403 14.51 -31.40 -31.00
N ARG A 404 13.33 -31.22 -31.54
CA ARG A 404 12.18 -32.10 -31.33
C ARG A 404 11.64 -32.57 -32.70
N THR A 405 11.26 -33.85 -32.83
CA THR A 405 10.54 -34.33 -34.03
C THR A 405 9.26 -33.52 -34.23
N LYS A 406 8.93 -33.22 -35.50
CA LYS A 406 7.71 -32.45 -35.81
C LYS A 406 6.45 -33.24 -35.49
N ASP A 407 6.48 -34.55 -35.73
CA ASP A 407 5.38 -35.45 -35.39
C ASP A 407 5.81 -36.43 -34.28
N LYS A 408 4.82 -36.96 -33.58
CA LYS A 408 5.07 -38.01 -32.57
C LYS A 408 5.53 -39.30 -33.25
N VAL A 409 6.52 -39.94 -32.68
CA VAL A 409 6.96 -41.29 -33.00
C VAL A 409 6.30 -42.22 -31.99
N GLY A 410 5.28 -42.95 -32.44
CA GLY A 410 4.37 -43.69 -31.55
C GLY A 410 3.55 -42.72 -30.67
N SER A 411 3.73 -42.74 -29.37
CA SER A 411 2.97 -41.89 -28.45
C SER A 411 3.73 -40.62 -28.00
N SER A 412 5.03 -40.47 -28.35
CA SER A 412 5.91 -39.45 -27.81
C SER A 412 6.68 -38.70 -28.89
N TYR A 413 7.02 -37.46 -28.63
CA TYR A 413 8.05 -36.76 -29.38
C TYR A 413 9.43 -37.28 -29.01
N TYR A 414 10.35 -37.35 -29.99
CA TYR A 414 11.76 -37.64 -29.72
C TYR A 414 12.57 -36.36 -29.77
N TYR A 415 13.57 -36.28 -28.89
CA TYR A 415 14.41 -35.11 -28.70
C TYR A 415 15.86 -35.44 -29.04
N SER A 416 16.56 -34.48 -29.62
CA SER A 416 17.98 -34.54 -29.92
C SER A 416 18.66 -33.30 -29.34
N VAL A 417 19.80 -33.48 -28.67
CA VAL A 417 20.53 -32.40 -28.01
C VAL A 417 21.86 -32.20 -28.72
N TYR A 418 22.08 -31.05 -29.29
CA TYR A 418 23.30 -30.69 -29.99
C TYR A 418 24.44 -30.42 -29.03
N ASN A 419 25.58 -31.00 -29.31
CA ASN A 419 26.84 -30.75 -28.58
C ASN A 419 27.80 -29.98 -29.48
N GLU A 420 27.97 -28.69 -29.22
CA GLU A 420 28.85 -27.82 -30.01
C GLU A 420 30.31 -28.28 -30.04
N SER A 421 30.78 -28.95 -28.98
CA SER A 421 32.18 -29.37 -28.89
C SER A 421 32.52 -30.54 -29.82
N THR A 422 31.53 -31.35 -30.17
CA THR A 422 31.71 -32.56 -31.02
C THR A 422 31.04 -32.44 -32.37
N ASP A 423 30.23 -31.41 -32.58
CA ASP A 423 29.36 -31.20 -33.76
C ASP A 423 28.42 -32.41 -34.01
N LEU A 424 27.91 -32.99 -32.92
CA LEU A 424 27.02 -34.14 -32.93
C LEU A 424 25.76 -33.90 -32.11
N TYR A 425 24.68 -34.62 -32.48
CA TYR A 425 23.41 -34.65 -31.77
C TYR A 425 23.30 -35.93 -30.95
N ARG A 426 23.01 -35.77 -29.66
CA ARG A 426 22.66 -36.89 -28.79
C ARG A 426 21.15 -37.12 -28.86
N TRP A 427 20.75 -38.28 -29.33
CA TRP A 427 19.32 -38.68 -29.37
C TRP A 427 18.86 -39.15 -27.99
N ASP A 428 17.82 -38.52 -27.47
CA ASP A 428 17.34 -38.75 -26.11
C ASP A 428 16.70 -40.12 -25.87
N HIS A 429 16.08 -40.71 -26.89
CA HIS A 429 15.33 -41.95 -26.78
C HIS A 429 16.19 -43.21 -26.71
N ASN A 430 17.39 -43.20 -27.29
CA ASN A 430 18.29 -44.38 -27.35
C ASN A 430 19.74 -44.04 -26.93
N GLY A 431 20.10 -42.78 -26.74
CA GLY A 431 21.44 -42.32 -26.36
C GLY A 431 22.46 -42.31 -27.48
N ALA A 432 22.07 -42.54 -28.75
CA ALA A 432 22.97 -42.49 -29.89
C ALA A 432 23.51 -41.08 -30.13
N TRP A 433 24.72 -41.03 -30.73
CA TRP A 433 25.35 -39.81 -31.21
C TRP A 433 25.40 -39.83 -32.73
N GLU A 434 24.76 -38.86 -33.38
CA GLU A 434 24.63 -38.78 -34.81
C GLU A 434 24.97 -37.38 -35.31
N ASP A 435 25.22 -37.24 -36.61
CA ASP A 435 25.54 -35.96 -37.26
C ASP A 435 24.30 -35.09 -37.57
N HIS A 436 23.10 -35.57 -37.22
CA HIS A 436 21.83 -34.89 -37.45
C HIS A 436 20.84 -35.12 -36.30
N PRO A 437 19.82 -34.24 -36.13
CA PRO A 437 18.74 -34.47 -35.17
C PRO A 437 17.80 -35.57 -35.70
N TYR A 438 17.32 -36.44 -34.80
CA TYR A 438 16.42 -37.56 -35.15
C TYR A 438 15.17 -37.06 -35.87
N GLY A 439 14.81 -37.77 -36.93
CA GLY A 439 13.70 -37.45 -37.81
C GLY A 439 14.11 -36.77 -39.11
N THR A 440 15.38 -36.38 -39.26
CA THR A 440 15.89 -35.70 -40.46
C THR A 440 16.76 -36.60 -41.34
N GLY A 441 17.12 -37.76 -40.85
CA GLY A 441 18.00 -38.73 -41.52
C GLY A 441 17.22 -39.86 -42.18
N ILE A 442 18.01 -40.93 -42.44
CA ILE A 442 17.52 -42.18 -43.08
C ILE A 442 17.82 -43.30 -42.10
N THR A 443 16.84 -44.19 -41.91
CA THR A 443 17.01 -45.43 -41.14
C THR A 443 16.80 -46.63 -42.04
N GLN A 444 17.34 -47.78 -41.66
CA GLN A 444 17.07 -49.02 -42.38
C GLN A 444 15.95 -49.79 -41.70
N GLU A 445 14.89 -50.07 -42.50
CA GLU A 445 13.87 -51.03 -42.11
C GLU A 445 14.13 -52.35 -42.76
N CYS A 446 14.36 -53.39 -41.97
CA CYS A 446 14.58 -54.73 -42.47
C CYS A 446 13.34 -55.58 -42.23
N HIS A 447 12.96 -56.32 -43.26
CA HIS A 447 11.86 -57.30 -43.21
C HIS A 447 12.26 -58.60 -43.90
N ASP A 448 11.74 -59.70 -43.41
CA ASP A 448 11.95 -60.99 -44.04
C ASP A 448 11.08 -61.11 -45.33
N GLU A 449 11.75 -61.30 -46.47
CA GLU A 449 11.09 -61.58 -47.76
C GLU A 449 11.28 -63.03 -48.12
N TRP A 450 10.17 -63.67 -48.59
CA TRP A 450 10.25 -65.02 -49.04
C TRP A 450 10.67 -65.05 -50.51
N VAL A 451 11.91 -65.46 -50.80
CA VAL A 451 12.44 -65.62 -52.14
C VAL A 451 12.17 -67.04 -52.69
N ARG A 452 11.35 -67.15 -53.75
CA ARG A 452 11.04 -68.39 -54.38
C ARG A 452 12.17 -68.86 -55.28
N THR A 453 12.68 -70.08 -55.02
CA THR A 453 13.73 -70.69 -55.83
C THR A 453 13.23 -71.73 -56.81
N GLY A 454 11.92 -71.98 -56.94
CA GLY A 454 11.30 -72.90 -57.83
C GLY A 454 9.82 -73.17 -57.55
N ARG A 455 9.25 -74.24 -58.22
CA ARG A 455 7.82 -74.54 -58.08
C ARG A 455 7.41 -74.99 -56.66
N TRP A 456 8.36 -75.49 -55.89
CA TRP A 456 8.11 -76.11 -54.56
C TRP A 456 9.08 -75.70 -53.48
N GLY A 457 9.95 -74.67 -53.66
CA GLY A 457 10.97 -74.26 -52.68
C GLY A 457 11.21 -72.73 -52.68
N GLY A 458 11.68 -72.29 -51.59
CA GLY A 458 12.12 -70.91 -51.34
C GLY A 458 12.84 -70.81 -49.97
N TYR A 459 13.38 -69.67 -49.70
CA TYR A 459 14.01 -69.31 -48.37
C TYR A 459 13.62 -67.91 -48.02
N TRP A 460 13.65 -67.65 -46.70
CA TRP A 460 13.50 -66.30 -46.16
C TRP A 460 14.87 -65.62 -46.27
N THR A 461 14.85 -64.38 -46.72
CA THR A 461 15.98 -63.50 -46.73
C THR A 461 15.60 -62.19 -46.11
N GLU A 462 16.46 -61.61 -45.32
CA GLU A 462 16.27 -60.28 -44.79
C GLU A 462 16.57 -59.28 -45.90
N VAL A 463 15.61 -58.42 -46.17
CA VAL A 463 15.73 -57.29 -47.09
C VAL A 463 15.61 -56.02 -46.30
N CYS A 464 16.60 -55.15 -46.42
CA CYS A 464 16.64 -53.86 -45.73
C CYS A 464 16.46 -52.74 -46.77
N GLU A 465 15.55 -51.85 -46.49
CA GLU A 465 15.32 -50.66 -47.32
C GLU A 465 15.62 -49.39 -46.51
N ASP A 466 16.26 -48.43 -47.17
CA ASP A 466 16.49 -47.11 -46.60
C ASP A 466 15.19 -46.32 -46.61
N VAL A 467 14.68 -46.01 -45.42
CA VAL A 467 13.44 -45.20 -45.23
C VAL A 467 13.74 -43.93 -44.46
N PRO A 468 13.01 -42.84 -44.65
CA PRO A 468 13.15 -41.66 -43.80
C PRO A 468 12.92 -42.00 -42.33
N GLU A 469 13.72 -41.43 -41.45
CA GLU A 469 13.47 -41.55 -40.02
C GLU A 469 12.06 -41.10 -39.63
N PRO A 470 11.39 -41.82 -38.70
CA PRO A 470 10.08 -41.42 -38.21
C PRO A 470 10.09 -40.02 -37.54
N GLY A 471 8.95 -39.30 -37.62
CA GLY A 471 8.79 -38.00 -36.97
C GLY A 471 8.70 -36.81 -37.94
N ASN A 472 8.73 -37.06 -39.26
CA ASN A 472 8.49 -36.06 -40.32
C ASN A 472 9.43 -34.85 -40.26
N GLY A 473 10.70 -35.07 -39.89
CA GLY A 473 11.71 -34.05 -39.67
C GLY A 473 11.79 -33.63 -38.21
N ALA A 474 12.68 -32.70 -37.93
CA ALA A 474 12.85 -32.10 -36.61
C ALA A 474 12.85 -30.58 -36.69
N GLU A 475 12.52 -29.93 -35.58
CA GLU A 475 12.55 -28.50 -35.41
C GLU A 475 13.36 -28.14 -34.16
N GLN A 476 14.14 -27.06 -34.24
CA GLN A 476 14.86 -26.53 -33.10
C GLN A 476 13.87 -25.85 -32.15
N MET A 477 13.93 -26.21 -30.88
CA MET A 477 13.08 -25.62 -29.87
C MET A 477 13.64 -24.28 -29.39
N ASP A 478 12.73 -23.34 -29.13
CA ASP A 478 13.04 -22.16 -28.32
C ASP A 478 13.18 -22.55 -26.86
N PHE A 479 14.00 -21.81 -26.08
CA PHE A 479 14.17 -22.07 -24.66
C PHE A 479 12.84 -21.96 -23.88
N ALA A 480 11.98 -20.99 -24.22
CA ALA A 480 10.69 -20.84 -23.55
C ALA A 480 9.81 -22.09 -23.74
N GLU A 481 9.77 -22.65 -24.97
CA GLU A 481 9.05 -23.89 -25.26
C GLU A 481 9.71 -25.11 -24.58
N LEU A 482 11.04 -25.15 -24.55
CA LEU A 482 11.79 -26.22 -23.90
C LEU A 482 11.42 -26.33 -22.42
N TRP A 483 11.45 -25.21 -21.69
CA TRP A 483 11.12 -25.21 -20.25
C TRP A 483 9.65 -25.51 -20.00
N HIS A 484 8.77 -25.20 -20.95
CA HIS A 484 7.38 -25.58 -20.85
C HIS A 484 7.17 -27.09 -20.89
N VAL A 485 8.01 -27.85 -21.59
CA VAL A 485 7.83 -29.30 -21.77
C VAL A 485 8.81 -30.14 -20.97
N LYS A 486 10.01 -29.65 -20.68
CA LYS A 486 11.06 -30.38 -19.98
C LYS A 486 11.32 -29.81 -18.58
N SER A 487 11.57 -30.71 -17.61
CA SER A 487 11.95 -30.34 -16.26
C SER A 487 13.41 -29.88 -16.21
N TRP A 488 13.76 -29.14 -15.17
CA TRP A 488 15.15 -28.80 -14.88
C TRP A 488 16.02 -30.05 -14.72
N SER A 489 15.51 -31.10 -14.05
CA SER A 489 16.20 -32.38 -13.87
C SER A 489 16.53 -33.09 -15.19
N TRP A 490 15.71 -32.89 -16.26
CA TRP A 490 16.03 -33.41 -17.58
C TRP A 490 17.28 -32.75 -18.17
N TRP A 491 17.43 -31.45 -18.02
CA TRP A 491 18.58 -30.69 -18.51
C TRP A 491 19.87 -31.04 -17.74
N GLU A 492 19.79 -31.23 -16.43
CA GLU A 492 20.94 -31.56 -15.55
C GLU A 492 21.29 -33.02 -15.48
N ARG A 493 20.71 -33.86 -16.36
CA ARG A 493 21.08 -35.28 -16.39
C ARG A 493 22.55 -35.49 -16.69
N TYR A 494 23.11 -36.54 -16.11
CA TYR A 494 24.52 -36.93 -16.33
C TYR A 494 24.88 -37.04 -17.83
N GLU A 495 23.96 -37.54 -18.64
CA GLU A 495 24.14 -37.72 -20.07
C GLU A 495 24.20 -36.41 -20.86
N LEU A 496 23.73 -35.32 -20.28
CA LEU A 496 23.74 -33.97 -20.85
C LEU A 496 24.76 -33.03 -20.15
N ASN A 497 25.74 -33.58 -19.47
CA ASN A 497 26.77 -32.83 -18.71
C ASN A 497 27.67 -31.92 -19.57
N PHE A 498 27.54 -31.96 -20.89
CA PHE A 498 28.18 -31.04 -21.82
C PHE A 498 27.41 -29.71 -21.97
N LEU A 499 26.15 -29.65 -21.50
CA LEU A 499 25.37 -28.41 -21.47
C LEU A 499 25.78 -27.55 -20.26
N PRO A 500 25.81 -26.23 -20.40
CA PRO A 500 26.02 -25.33 -19.27
C PRO A 500 24.81 -25.33 -18.33
N SER A 501 25.01 -24.89 -17.07
CA SER A 501 23.91 -24.69 -16.14
C SER A 501 22.96 -23.60 -16.68
N PRO A 502 21.63 -23.83 -16.72
CA PRO A 502 20.70 -22.89 -17.30
C PRO A 502 20.32 -21.74 -16.37
N GLY A 503 20.64 -21.87 -15.08
CA GLY A 503 20.27 -20.92 -14.06
C GLY A 503 20.84 -21.28 -12.69
N SER A 504 20.27 -20.69 -11.65
CA SER A 504 20.67 -20.92 -10.27
C SER A 504 19.48 -20.70 -9.33
N SER A 505 19.76 -20.65 -8.03
CA SER A 505 18.76 -20.31 -7.03
C SER A 505 19.30 -19.32 -6.01
N TYR A 506 18.44 -18.42 -5.56
CA TYR A 506 18.71 -17.57 -4.41
C TYR A 506 18.35 -18.29 -3.12
N GLY A 507 19.27 -18.30 -2.17
CA GLY A 507 19.04 -18.82 -0.82
C GLY A 507 18.49 -17.76 0.14
N ASN A 508 18.11 -18.19 1.34
CA ASN A 508 17.50 -17.36 2.38
C ASN A 508 18.29 -16.08 2.69
N SER A 509 19.62 -16.15 2.77
CA SER A 509 20.46 -14.99 3.13
C SER A 509 20.37 -13.86 2.10
N THR A 510 20.37 -14.19 0.81
CA THR A 510 20.24 -13.20 -0.28
C THR A 510 18.86 -12.58 -0.26
N LYS A 511 17.81 -13.39 -0.11
CA LYS A 511 16.43 -12.96 -0.11
C LYS A 511 16.08 -12.10 1.11
N ASN A 512 16.62 -12.43 2.29
CA ASN A 512 16.45 -11.61 3.49
C ASN A 512 17.16 -10.24 3.39
N ALA A 513 18.21 -10.13 2.56
CA ALA A 513 18.87 -8.86 2.31
C ALA A 513 18.08 -7.93 1.35
N ARG A 514 17.06 -8.45 0.65
CA ARG A 514 16.17 -7.70 -0.26
C ARG A 514 14.94 -7.15 0.44
N LEU A 515 14.65 -7.61 1.66
CA LEU A 515 13.56 -7.11 2.52
C LEU A 515 13.97 -5.84 3.25
#